data_dfc12704f0725c9941ab7ffbe8e86ef8
#
_entry.id   dfc12704f0725c9941ab7ffbe8e86ef8
#
_cell.length_a   1.000
_cell.length_b   1.000
_cell.length_c   1.000
_cell.angle_alpha   90.00
_cell.angle_beta   90.00
_cell.angle_gamma   90.00
#
_symmetry.space_group_name_H-M   'P 1'
#
loop_
_entity.id
_entity.type
_entity.pdbx_description
1 polymer ?
#
loop_
_entity_poly.entity_id
_entity_poly.type
_entity_poly.pdbx_seq_one_letter_code
_entity_poly.pdbx_strand_id
1 'polypeptide(L)'
;MRLLFRAAASLALMGMAACAAIATSMPGRVTGPDHALRMEARHVPLGIGGATLAPGVTYGGGLILRGPGLHGLSDLKMQGDRAWVVSDFGDLVRFTIRLDRNGRLTSADRAVSRPLTGPDGAVLTPKANADAEGLALLPDGRVLISFERDHRIWSYGVGANDRPVLVSTPRHPFEDNQGIEGLAPAPDGHWLALGEAGGAWLCDADACEPLPNAPTAYTDGFLTTGADVDPAGGWFIVQRLFTPPLNMQARVRRMAPDGTLSDPLIHLRPPASTDNFEGIAAVPTATGTRIYLLSDDNDNFVQKTLLLAFDVRR
;
A
#
# COMPACT_ATOMS: atom_id res chain seq x y z
N MET A 1 6.77 51.24 28.14
CA MET A 1 6.45 49.81 28.23
C MET A 1 5.20 49.50 27.41
N ARG A 2 5.26 49.68 26.08
CA ARG A 2 4.17 49.36 25.11
C ARG A 2 4.73 49.30 23.69
N LEU A 3 5.63 48.37 23.39
CA LEU A 3 6.18 48.23 22.01
C LEU A 3 6.78 46.80 21.72
N LEU A 4 6.32 45.76 22.42
CA LEU A 4 6.84 44.39 22.20
C LEU A 4 5.77 43.33 21.95
N PHE A 5 4.54 43.69 21.52
CA PHE A 5 3.46 42.71 21.30
C PHE A 5 2.89 42.70 19.86
N ARG A 6 3.65 43.19 18.85
CA ARG A 6 3.16 43.19 17.46
C ARG A 6 3.98 42.37 16.45
N ALA A 7 4.96 41.58 16.89
CA ALA A 7 5.82 40.81 15.97
C ALA A 7 5.54 39.30 15.94
N ALA A 8 4.64 38.78 16.76
CA ALA A 8 4.38 37.34 16.84
C ALA A 8 3.13 36.86 16.08
N ALA A 9 2.35 37.75 15.48
CA ALA A 9 1.11 37.38 14.80
C ALA A 9 1.23 37.26 13.27
N SER A 10 2.39 37.57 12.68
CA SER A 10 2.55 37.62 11.21
C SER A 10 3.27 36.39 10.62
N LEU A 11 3.78 35.48 11.42
CA LEU A 11 4.43 34.24 10.91
C LEU A 11 3.51 33.00 10.87
N ALA A 12 2.33 33.08 11.47
CA ALA A 12 1.39 31.95 11.48
C ALA A 12 0.43 31.91 10.28
N LEU A 13 0.40 32.95 9.44
CA LEU A 13 -0.50 33.02 8.27
C LEU A 13 0.17 32.69 6.93
N MET A 14 1.47 32.46 6.87
CA MET A 14 2.16 32.08 5.62
C MET A 14 2.28 30.55 5.43
N GLY A 15 1.90 29.73 6.41
CA GLY A 15 1.96 28.26 6.32
C GLY A 15 0.72 27.59 5.69
N MET A 16 -0.40 28.31 5.54
CA MET A 16 -1.66 27.72 5.05
C MET A 16 -2.04 28.13 3.61
N ALA A 17 -1.23 28.92 2.93
CA ALA A 17 -1.54 29.36 1.56
C ALA A 17 -0.79 28.56 0.47
N ALA A 18 0.07 27.60 0.82
CA ALA A 18 0.85 26.82 -0.15
C ALA A 18 0.18 25.52 -0.61
N CYS A 19 -0.91 25.09 0.02
CA CYS A 19 -1.61 23.86 -0.37
C CYS A 19 -2.79 24.04 -1.34
N ALA A 20 -3.08 25.26 -1.77
CA ALA A 20 -4.28 25.53 -2.57
C ALA A 20 -4.04 25.88 -4.04
N ALA A 21 -2.84 25.74 -4.58
CA ALA A 21 -2.50 26.26 -5.92
C ALA A 21 -1.80 25.29 -6.89
N ILE A 22 -1.89 23.97 -6.70
CA ILE A 22 -1.41 23.00 -7.72
C ILE A 22 -2.55 22.06 -8.10
N ALA A 23 -3.71 22.59 -8.39
CA ALA A 23 -4.80 21.86 -9.04
C ALA A 23 -4.95 22.32 -10.50
N THR A 24 -3.85 22.41 -11.26
CA THR A 24 -3.95 22.79 -12.66
C THR A 24 -3.15 21.87 -13.55
N SER A 25 -3.90 21.17 -14.40
CA SER A 25 -3.48 20.35 -15.53
C SER A 25 -2.90 18.97 -15.20
N MET A 26 -3.72 18.07 -14.60
CA MET A 26 -3.54 16.66 -14.92
C MET A 26 -3.86 16.50 -16.43
N PRO A 27 -2.98 15.86 -17.23
CA PRO A 27 -3.36 15.44 -18.57
C PRO A 27 -4.66 14.65 -18.46
N GLY A 28 -5.64 14.94 -19.29
CA GLY A 28 -6.94 14.27 -19.24
C GLY A 28 -6.75 12.77 -19.13
N ARG A 29 -7.36 12.14 -18.11
CA ARG A 29 -7.22 10.70 -17.84
C ARG A 29 -7.54 9.92 -19.11
N VAL A 30 -6.62 9.07 -19.53
CA VAL A 30 -6.83 8.18 -20.69
C VAL A 30 -7.87 7.15 -20.29
N THR A 31 -9.04 7.22 -20.89
CA THR A 31 -10.10 6.20 -20.75
C THR A 31 -9.83 5.05 -21.72
N GLY A 32 -9.93 3.81 -21.27
CA GLY A 32 -9.82 2.65 -22.17
C GLY A 32 -8.89 1.54 -21.67
N PRO A 33 -8.42 0.68 -22.58
CA PRO A 33 -7.58 -0.45 -22.23
C PRO A 33 -6.23 -0.01 -21.65
N ASP A 34 -5.45 -1.00 -21.21
CA ASP A 34 -4.10 -0.79 -20.69
C ASP A 34 -3.26 0.13 -21.59
N HIS A 35 -2.66 1.13 -21.02
CA HIS A 35 -1.69 1.99 -21.72
C HIS A 35 -0.31 1.82 -21.10
N ALA A 36 0.71 1.79 -21.97
CA ALA A 36 2.10 1.61 -21.54
C ALA A 36 2.59 2.83 -20.73
N LEU A 37 3.24 2.56 -19.61
CA LEU A 37 3.93 3.56 -18.81
C LEU A 37 5.43 3.49 -19.07
N ARG A 38 6.07 4.66 -19.16
CA ARG A 38 7.53 4.74 -19.10
C ARG A 38 7.95 4.58 -17.64
N MET A 39 8.76 3.55 -17.37
CA MET A 39 9.29 3.27 -16.04
C MET A 39 10.81 3.16 -16.08
N GLU A 40 11.48 3.80 -15.14
CA GLU A 40 12.88 3.63 -14.82
C GLU A 40 13.01 2.98 -13.46
N ALA A 41 13.86 1.94 -13.36
CA ALA A 41 14.17 1.26 -12.12
C ALA A 41 15.66 1.40 -11.82
N ARG A 42 16.01 1.91 -10.64
CA ARG A 42 17.41 2.08 -10.20
C ARG A 42 17.63 1.36 -8.88
N HIS A 43 18.76 0.65 -8.76
CA HIS A 43 19.11 -0.04 -7.53
C HIS A 43 19.21 0.91 -6.33
N VAL A 44 18.72 0.44 -5.19
CA VAL A 44 18.89 1.07 -3.89
C VAL A 44 19.40 0.03 -2.89
N PRO A 45 20.47 0.33 -2.12
CA PRO A 45 20.89 -0.53 -1.01
C PRO A 45 19.93 -0.38 0.16
N LEU A 46 19.92 -1.35 1.10
CA LEU A 46 19.20 -1.19 2.35
C LEU A 46 19.75 -0.02 3.20
N GLY A 47 21.02 0.28 3.02
CA GLY A 47 21.73 1.27 3.84
C GLY A 47 22.51 0.63 4.99
N ILE A 48 23.23 1.46 5.74
CA ILE A 48 24.02 1.04 6.91
C ILE A 48 23.34 1.61 8.16
N GLY A 49 22.88 0.71 9.03
CA GLY A 49 22.08 1.07 10.22
C GLY A 49 20.61 1.33 9.89
N GLY A 50 19.79 1.50 10.93
CA GLY A 50 18.36 1.82 10.80
C GLY A 50 17.46 0.63 10.44
N ALA A 51 17.97 -0.49 9.98
CA ALA A 51 17.21 -1.71 9.71
C ALA A 51 17.43 -2.72 10.85
N THR A 52 16.34 -3.22 11.42
CA THR A 52 16.32 -4.37 12.32
C THR A 52 15.57 -5.51 11.61
N LEU A 53 16.26 -6.63 11.41
CA LEU A 53 15.72 -7.81 10.77
C LEU A 53 15.72 -8.97 11.77
N ALA A 54 14.59 -9.65 11.92
CA ALA A 54 14.52 -10.84 12.76
C ALA A 54 15.45 -11.96 12.26
N PRO A 55 15.86 -12.92 13.10
CA PRO A 55 16.63 -14.08 12.67
C PRO A 55 15.95 -14.77 11.48
N GLY A 56 16.73 -15.11 10.44
CA GLY A 56 16.23 -15.73 9.22
C GLY A 56 15.68 -14.75 8.19
N VAL A 57 15.61 -13.45 8.48
CA VAL A 57 15.23 -12.42 7.50
C VAL A 57 16.48 -11.82 6.85
N THR A 58 16.49 -11.75 5.53
CA THR A 58 17.60 -11.16 4.76
C THR A 58 17.11 -10.23 3.66
N TYR A 59 17.89 -9.19 3.37
CA TYR A 59 17.58 -8.24 2.29
C TYR A 59 17.86 -8.84 0.91
N GLY A 60 16.82 -8.91 0.07
CA GLY A 60 16.82 -9.48 -1.27
C GLY A 60 17.04 -8.49 -2.41
N GLY A 61 17.31 -7.23 -2.12
CA GLY A 61 17.51 -6.17 -3.14
C GLY A 61 16.41 -5.11 -3.09
N GLY A 62 16.68 -3.97 -3.74
CA GLY A 62 15.70 -2.88 -3.81
C GLY A 62 15.88 -2.00 -5.03
N LEU A 63 14.80 -1.35 -5.40
CA LEU A 63 14.69 -0.45 -6.53
C LEU A 63 14.03 0.87 -6.10
N ILE A 64 14.44 1.95 -6.72
CA ILE A 64 13.66 3.18 -6.83
C ILE A 64 12.98 3.13 -8.20
N LEU A 65 11.65 3.20 -8.21
CA LEU A 65 10.84 3.27 -9.43
C LEU A 65 10.53 4.74 -9.73
N ARG A 66 10.60 5.11 -11.01
CA ARG A 66 10.28 6.46 -11.47
C ARG A 66 9.63 6.44 -12.84
N GLY A 67 8.69 7.33 -13.06
CA GLY A 67 8.06 7.51 -14.36
C GLY A 67 6.75 8.27 -14.25
N PRO A 68 6.29 8.91 -15.33
CA PRO A 68 4.98 9.54 -15.36
C PRO A 68 3.89 8.51 -15.06
N GLY A 69 2.99 8.80 -14.11
CA GLY A 69 1.92 7.90 -13.70
C GLY A 69 2.34 6.76 -12.75
N LEU A 70 3.55 6.82 -12.18
CA LEU A 70 4.04 5.93 -11.13
C LEU A 70 4.16 6.70 -9.81
N HIS A 71 3.07 7.24 -9.32
CA HIS A 71 2.97 8.01 -8.08
C HIS A 71 1.65 7.66 -7.37
N GLY A 72 1.56 7.93 -6.06
CA GLY A 72 0.38 7.59 -5.27
C GLY A 72 0.10 6.08 -5.26
N LEU A 73 1.13 5.24 -5.12
CA LEU A 73 0.99 3.79 -5.19
C LEU A 73 0.72 3.21 -3.80
N SER A 74 -0.53 2.80 -3.56
CA SER A 74 -1.05 2.49 -2.22
C SER A 74 -0.91 1.01 -1.82
N ASP A 75 -1.10 0.03 -2.68
CA ASP A 75 -0.92 -1.38 -2.31
C ASP A 75 -0.24 -2.19 -3.43
N LEU A 76 0.31 -3.36 -3.06
CA LEU A 76 1.06 -4.24 -3.96
C LEU A 76 0.64 -5.70 -3.76
N LYS A 77 0.40 -6.40 -4.87
CA LYS A 77 0.29 -7.87 -4.89
C LYS A 77 1.15 -8.45 -6.01
N MET A 78 1.55 -9.71 -5.85
CA MET A 78 2.33 -10.42 -6.86
C MET A 78 1.56 -11.59 -7.46
N GLN A 79 1.61 -11.70 -8.80
CA GLN A 79 1.14 -12.87 -9.53
C GLN A 79 2.27 -13.37 -10.44
N GLY A 80 2.99 -14.38 -9.98
CA GLY A 80 4.25 -14.79 -10.60
C GLY A 80 5.31 -13.69 -10.51
N ASP A 81 5.83 -13.24 -11.65
CA ASP A 81 6.76 -12.11 -11.75
C ASP A 81 6.08 -10.76 -11.97
N ARG A 82 4.74 -10.74 -12.03
CA ARG A 82 3.96 -9.55 -12.29
C ARG A 82 3.47 -8.92 -11.01
N ALA A 83 3.84 -7.67 -10.80
CA ALA A 83 3.30 -6.81 -9.75
C ALA A 83 1.96 -6.23 -10.19
N TRP A 84 1.02 -6.16 -9.26
CA TRP A 84 -0.28 -5.50 -9.34
C TRP A 84 -0.33 -4.45 -8.24
N VAL A 85 -0.66 -3.24 -8.59
CA VAL A 85 -0.60 -2.09 -7.71
C VAL A 85 -1.82 -1.21 -7.96
N VAL A 86 -2.48 -0.74 -6.92
CA VAL A 86 -3.47 0.33 -7.04
C VAL A 86 -2.83 1.66 -6.70
N SER A 87 -3.41 2.72 -7.22
CA SER A 87 -2.98 4.09 -6.89
C SER A 87 -4.17 4.87 -6.32
N ASP A 88 -3.88 5.75 -5.39
CA ASP A 88 -4.83 6.69 -4.77
C ASP A 88 -5.47 7.67 -5.81
N PHE A 89 -4.94 7.67 -7.05
CA PHE A 89 -5.55 8.32 -8.21
C PHE A 89 -6.57 7.44 -8.94
N GLY A 90 -6.78 6.20 -8.48
CA GLY A 90 -7.72 5.24 -9.03
C GLY A 90 -7.24 4.61 -10.33
N ASP A 91 -5.97 4.25 -10.38
CA ASP A 91 -5.39 3.47 -11.46
C ASP A 91 -4.94 2.09 -10.96
N LEU A 92 -5.12 1.08 -11.80
CA LEU A 92 -4.50 -0.23 -11.63
C LEU A 92 -3.23 -0.28 -12.47
N VAL A 93 -2.08 -0.23 -11.79
CA VAL A 93 -0.76 -0.30 -12.41
C VAL A 93 -0.25 -1.74 -12.33
N ARG A 94 0.36 -2.21 -13.41
CA ARG A 94 0.99 -3.54 -13.46
C ARG A 94 2.35 -3.44 -14.12
N PHE A 95 3.34 -4.11 -13.53
CA PHE A 95 4.68 -4.19 -14.11
C PHE A 95 5.32 -5.54 -13.82
N THR A 96 6.42 -5.86 -14.53
CA THR A 96 7.15 -7.11 -14.35
C THR A 96 8.41 -6.86 -13.55
N ILE A 97 8.66 -7.62 -12.49
CA ILE A 97 9.94 -7.59 -11.76
C ILE A 97 10.94 -8.59 -12.36
N ARG A 98 12.23 -8.32 -12.16
CA ARG A 98 13.32 -9.20 -12.58
C ARG A 98 14.22 -9.53 -11.42
N LEU A 99 14.53 -10.82 -11.30
CA LEU A 99 15.48 -11.33 -10.32
C LEU A 99 16.72 -11.86 -11.05
N ASP A 100 17.88 -11.73 -10.41
CA ASP A 100 19.09 -12.39 -10.90
C ASP A 100 19.12 -13.89 -10.55
N ARG A 101 20.21 -14.58 -10.92
CA ARG A 101 20.40 -16.02 -10.67
C ARG A 101 20.45 -16.37 -9.18
N ASN A 102 20.74 -15.41 -8.33
CA ASN A 102 20.76 -15.56 -6.86
C ASN A 102 19.41 -15.15 -6.23
N GLY A 103 18.40 -14.84 -7.05
CA GLY A 103 17.10 -14.41 -6.61
C GLY A 103 17.04 -12.94 -6.14
N ARG A 104 18.06 -12.11 -6.35
CA ARG A 104 18.03 -10.70 -5.95
C ARG A 104 17.20 -9.88 -6.92
N LEU A 105 16.39 -8.95 -6.37
CA LEU A 105 15.64 -7.99 -7.16
C LEU A 105 16.60 -7.04 -7.89
N THR A 106 16.53 -7.02 -9.22
CA THR A 106 17.50 -6.29 -10.06
C THR A 106 16.87 -5.27 -10.99
N SER A 107 15.62 -5.45 -11.40
CA SER A 107 14.95 -4.53 -12.31
C SER A 107 13.44 -4.67 -12.24
N ALA A 108 12.74 -3.69 -12.81
CA ALA A 108 11.32 -3.74 -13.12
C ALA A 108 11.10 -3.11 -14.49
N ASP A 109 10.19 -3.69 -15.28
CA ASP A 109 9.92 -3.26 -16.65
C ASP A 109 8.45 -3.51 -17.05
N ARG A 110 8.08 -3.15 -18.30
CA ARG A 110 6.76 -3.43 -18.91
C ARG A 110 5.59 -2.89 -18.08
N ALA A 111 5.76 -1.68 -17.56
CA ALA A 111 4.70 -1.04 -16.81
C ALA A 111 3.53 -0.65 -17.72
N VAL A 112 2.33 -0.95 -17.24
CA VAL A 112 1.06 -0.52 -17.86
C VAL A 112 0.14 0.00 -16.78
N SER A 113 -0.72 0.94 -17.12
CA SER A 113 -1.77 1.45 -16.25
C SER A 113 -3.12 1.32 -16.92
N ARG A 114 -4.14 1.15 -16.10
CA ARG A 114 -5.56 1.19 -16.49
C ARG A 114 -6.33 1.97 -15.43
N PRO A 115 -7.12 2.98 -15.80
CA PRO A 115 -8.00 3.65 -14.86
C PRO A 115 -9.08 2.70 -14.37
N LEU A 116 -9.36 2.74 -13.08
CA LEU A 116 -10.47 2.02 -12.46
C LEU A 116 -11.80 2.66 -12.89
N THR A 117 -12.82 1.82 -13.04
CA THR A 117 -14.16 2.24 -13.43
C THR A 117 -15.17 1.93 -12.33
N GLY A 118 -16.23 2.71 -12.29
CA GLY A 118 -17.40 2.45 -11.46
C GLY A 118 -18.36 1.41 -12.06
N PRO A 119 -19.44 1.09 -11.32
CA PRO A 119 -20.48 0.14 -11.78
C PRO A 119 -21.16 0.55 -13.09
N ASP A 120 -21.16 1.84 -13.41
CA ASP A 120 -21.66 2.38 -14.68
C ASP A 120 -20.67 2.22 -15.84
N GLY A 121 -19.42 1.84 -15.54
CA GLY A 121 -18.32 1.73 -16.49
C GLY A 121 -17.61 3.05 -16.77
N ALA A 122 -17.99 4.15 -16.10
CA ALA A 122 -17.26 5.40 -16.18
C ALA A 122 -15.97 5.34 -15.35
N VAL A 123 -14.93 6.04 -15.82
CA VAL A 123 -13.70 6.20 -15.06
C VAL A 123 -13.98 6.96 -13.77
N LEU A 124 -13.41 6.48 -12.65
CA LEU A 124 -13.61 7.09 -11.35
C LEU A 124 -13.02 8.49 -11.29
N THR A 125 -13.85 9.45 -10.97
CA THR A 125 -13.52 10.87 -10.75
C THR A 125 -14.58 11.50 -9.85
N PRO A 126 -14.30 12.55 -9.07
CA PRO A 126 -12.97 13.11 -8.73
C PRO A 126 -12.13 12.14 -7.87
N LYS A 127 -10.93 12.56 -7.46
CA LYS A 127 -10.05 11.76 -6.60
C LYS A 127 -10.79 11.15 -5.39
N ALA A 128 -11.66 11.89 -4.74
CA ALA A 128 -12.44 11.41 -3.59
C ALA A 128 -13.29 10.14 -3.85
N ASN A 129 -13.61 9.85 -5.11
CA ASN A 129 -14.31 8.60 -5.50
C ASN A 129 -13.34 7.54 -6.03
N ALA A 130 -12.08 7.90 -6.25
CA ALA A 130 -11.06 7.10 -6.89
C ALA A 130 -9.93 6.70 -5.94
N ASP A 131 -9.99 7.13 -4.69
CA ASP A 131 -8.98 6.97 -3.64
C ASP A 131 -8.85 5.49 -3.26
N ALA A 132 -8.12 4.73 -4.10
CA ALA A 132 -7.96 3.28 -3.98
C ALA A 132 -6.75 2.98 -3.11
N GLU A 133 -6.95 2.21 -2.01
CA GLU A 133 -5.95 1.96 -0.99
C GLU A 133 -5.55 0.49 -0.93
N GLY A 134 -6.43 -0.42 -0.62
CA GLY A 134 -6.10 -1.85 -0.50
C GLY A 134 -6.43 -2.65 -1.76
N LEU A 135 -5.66 -3.69 -1.99
CA LEU A 135 -5.78 -4.61 -3.13
C LEU A 135 -5.73 -6.07 -2.67
N ALA A 136 -6.62 -6.92 -3.16
CA ALA A 136 -6.49 -8.37 -3.02
C ALA A 136 -6.73 -9.09 -4.34
N LEU A 137 -5.88 -10.05 -4.66
CA LEU A 137 -6.06 -10.97 -5.79
C LEU A 137 -6.63 -12.28 -5.26
N LEU A 138 -7.91 -12.53 -5.49
CA LEU A 138 -8.57 -13.75 -5.03
C LEU A 138 -8.16 -14.97 -5.88
N PRO A 139 -8.21 -16.20 -5.31
CA PRO A 139 -7.85 -17.41 -6.04
C PRO A 139 -8.71 -17.69 -7.28
N ASP A 140 -9.93 -17.19 -7.32
CA ASP A 140 -10.85 -17.31 -8.47
C ASP A 140 -10.58 -16.28 -9.58
N GLY A 141 -9.58 -15.41 -9.39
CA GLY A 141 -9.14 -14.39 -10.32
C GLY A 141 -9.84 -13.05 -10.17
N ARG A 142 -10.82 -12.91 -9.27
CA ARG A 142 -11.40 -11.61 -8.92
C ARG A 142 -10.37 -10.74 -8.23
N VAL A 143 -10.56 -9.43 -8.39
CA VAL A 143 -9.69 -8.41 -7.79
C VAL A 143 -10.55 -7.56 -6.87
N LEU A 144 -10.23 -7.56 -5.57
CA LEU A 144 -10.87 -6.67 -4.61
C LEU A 144 -10.05 -5.41 -4.47
N ILE A 145 -10.72 -4.27 -4.40
CA ILE A 145 -10.11 -2.96 -4.16
C ILE A 145 -10.94 -2.24 -3.11
N SER A 146 -10.28 -1.75 -2.06
CA SER A 146 -10.87 -0.84 -1.09
C SER A 146 -10.65 0.60 -1.50
N PHE A 147 -11.55 1.46 -1.09
CA PHE A 147 -11.51 2.89 -1.36
C PHE A 147 -11.71 3.66 -0.06
N GLU A 148 -10.99 4.75 0.05
CA GLU A 148 -11.10 5.70 1.15
C GLU A 148 -12.16 6.76 0.88
N ARG A 149 -12.48 7.60 1.87
CA ARG A 149 -13.52 8.67 1.86
C ARG A 149 -14.94 8.14 1.69
N ASP A 150 -15.26 7.55 0.57
CA ASP A 150 -16.45 6.72 0.37
C ASP A 150 -16.06 5.26 0.60
N HIS A 151 -15.94 4.90 1.90
CA HIS A 151 -15.40 3.62 2.38
C HIS A 151 -16.21 2.44 1.84
N ARG A 152 -15.63 1.73 0.89
CA ARG A 152 -16.26 0.58 0.24
C ARG A 152 -15.21 -0.39 -0.27
N ILE A 153 -15.60 -1.63 -0.45
CA ILE A 153 -14.81 -2.63 -1.17
C ILE A 153 -15.58 -3.01 -2.42
N TRP A 154 -14.91 -2.91 -3.56
CA TRP A 154 -15.43 -3.38 -4.82
C TRP A 154 -14.70 -4.62 -5.31
N SER A 155 -15.48 -5.57 -5.84
CA SER A 155 -15.00 -6.75 -6.55
C SER A 155 -15.08 -6.52 -8.05
N TYR A 156 -13.93 -6.45 -8.69
CA TYR A 156 -13.79 -6.50 -10.15
C TYR A 156 -13.71 -7.96 -10.60
N GLY A 157 -14.16 -8.26 -11.82
CA GLY A 157 -14.01 -9.56 -12.46
C GLY A 157 -12.54 -9.93 -12.70
N VAL A 158 -12.33 -11.08 -13.33
CA VAL A 158 -11.00 -11.62 -13.59
C VAL A 158 -10.11 -10.61 -14.30
N GLY A 159 -8.97 -10.29 -13.65
CA GLY A 159 -8.03 -9.33 -14.19
C GLY A 159 -8.48 -7.87 -14.11
N ALA A 160 -9.50 -7.56 -13.33
CA ALA A 160 -10.09 -6.23 -13.17
C ALA A 160 -10.58 -5.60 -14.50
N ASN A 161 -11.11 -6.43 -15.38
CA ASN A 161 -11.58 -6.00 -16.71
C ASN A 161 -13.07 -5.63 -16.76
N ASP A 162 -13.85 -6.12 -15.77
CA ASP A 162 -15.30 -5.94 -15.72
C ASP A 162 -15.68 -4.76 -14.84
N ARG A 163 -16.97 -4.39 -14.92
CA ARG A 163 -17.54 -3.43 -13.99
C ARG A 163 -17.56 -4.02 -12.58
N PRO A 164 -17.20 -3.24 -11.55
CA PRO A 164 -17.17 -3.75 -10.20
C PRO A 164 -18.59 -3.95 -9.65
N VAL A 165 -18.66 -4.84 -8.67
CA VAL A 165 -19.81 -4.99 -7.79
C VAL A 165 -19.39 -4.68 -6.36
N LEU A 166 -20.29 -4.07 -5.59
CA LEU A 166 -20.09 -3.85 -4.18
C LEU A 166 -20.09 -5.21 -3.46
N VAL A 167 -19.11 -5.41 -2.58
CA VAL A 167 -19.06 -6.57 -1.67
C VAL A 167 -19.15 -6.09 -0.23
N SER A 168 -19.24 -7.02 0.71
CA SER A 168 -19.31 -6.69 2.14
C SER A 168 -18.11 -5.85 2.57
N THR A 169 -18.40 -4.84 3.37
CA THR A 169 -17.44 -3.90 3.92
C THR A 169 -17.64 -3.84 5.43
N PRO A 170 -16.58 -3.82 6.26
CA PRO A 170 -16.72 -3.72 7.70
C PRO A 170 -17.62 -2.55 8.13
N ARG A 171 -18.58 -2.82 8.99
CA ARG A 171 -19.43 -1.80 9.60
C ARG A 171 -18.68 -1.12 10.75
N HIS A 172 -17.79 -0.22 10.40
CA HIS A 172 -16.96 0.53 11.33
C HIS A 172 -17.05 2.02 11.00
N PRO A 173 -17.09 2.92 11.98
CA PRO A 173 -17.08 4.37 11.75
C PRO A 173 -15.65 4.82 11.42
N PHE A 174 -15.22 4.58 10.19
CA PHE A 174 -13.93 5.08 9.70
C PHE A 174 -13.93 6.60 9.63
N GLU A 175 -12.81 7.22 9.98
CA GLU A 175 -12.59 8.64 9.72
C GLU A 175 -12.40 8.86 8.20
N ASP A 176 -12.72 10.05 7.70
CA ASP A 176 -12.72 10.35 6.26
C ASP A 176 -11.41 9.98 5.54
N ASN A 177 -10.28 10.07 6.23
CA ASN A 177 -8.93 9.80 5.70
C ASN A 177 -8.22 8.70 6.49
N GLN A 178 -8.96 7.71 6.97
CA GLN A 178 -8.46 6.50 7.63
C GLN A 178 -9.40 5.34 7.32
N GLY A 179 -9.17 4.69 6.21
CA GLY A 179 -10.06 3.67 5.67
C GLY A 179 -9.58 2.24 5.89
N ILE A 180 -9.94 1.41 4.94
CA ILE A 180 -9.49 0.03 4.83
C ILE A 180 -8.27 0.03 3.92
N GLU A 181 -7.09 -0.11 4.52
CA GLU A 181 -5.81 -0.07 3.82
C GLU A 181 -5.30 -1.48 3.45
N GLY A 182 -5.48 -2.45 4.34
CA GLY A 182 -5.04 -3.81 4.10
C GLY A 182 -6.15 -4.71 3.56
N LEU A 183 -5.96 -5.26 2.36
CA LEU A 183 -6.78 -6.34 1.82
C LEU A 183 -5.89 -7.54 1.47
N ALA A 184 -6.35 -8.75 1.84
CA ALA A 184 -5.68 -9.98 1.46
C ALA A 184 -6.68 -11.14 1.29
N PRO A 185 -6.40 -12.12 0.43
CA PRO A 185 -7.18 -13.35 0.42
C PRO A 185 -7.16 -14.07 1.77
N ALA A 186 -8.23 -14.77 2.06
CA ALA A 186 -8.37 -15.68 3.18
C ALA A 186 -8.88 -17.05 2.69
N PRO A 187 -8.85 -18.11 3.52
CA PRO A 187 -9.40 -19.41 3.15
C PRO A 187 -10.86 -19.34 2.72
N ASP A 188 -11.31 -20.33 1.94
CA ASP A 188 -12.71 -20.56 1.57
C ASP A 188 -13.37 -19.42 0.79
N GLY A 189 -12.55 -18.61 0.07
CA GLY A 189 -13.05 -17.50 -0.73
C GLY A 189 -13.36 -16.23 0.07
N HIS A 190 -13.02 -16.21 1.36
CA HIS A 190 -13.09 -15.03 2.21
C HIS A 190 -11.92 -14.07 1.92
N TRP A 191 -11.98 -12.89 2.53
CA TRP A 191 -10.87 -11.93 2.52
C TRP A 191 -10.70 -11.25 3.87
N LEU A 192 -9.44 -10.92 4.19
CA LEU A 192 -9.09 -10.06 5.30
C LEU A 192 -9.27 -8.60 4.89
N ALA A 193 -9.89 -7.80 5.76
CA ALA A 193 -9.92 -6.35 5.66
C ALA A 193 -9.33 -5.74 6.94
N LEU A 194 -8.37 -4.80 6.80
CA LEU A 194 -7.70 -4.14 7.91
C LEU A 194 -7.92 -2.64 7.85
N GLY A 195 -8.35 -2.07 8.97
CA GLY A 195 -8.43 -0.62 9.13
C GLY A 195 -7.05 -0.01 9.43
N GLU A 196 -6.78 1.17 8.89
CA GLU A 196 -5.52 1.90 9.07
C GLU A 196 -5.20 2.12 10.56
N ALA A 197 -6.14 2.67 11.31
CA ALA A 197 -5.98 2.96 12.74
C ALA A 197 -6.15 1.74 13.66
N GLY A 198 -6.56 0.59 13.12
CA GLY A 198 -6.83 -0.66 13.82
C GLY A 198 -8.13 -1.30 13.36
N GLY A 199 -8.44 -2.46 13.94
CA GLY A 199 -9.50 -3.34 13.48
C GLY A 199 -9.03 -4.29 12.38
N ALA A 200 -9.50 -5.51 12.45
CA ALA A 200 -9.32 -6.52 11.43
C ALA A 200 -10.61 -7.36 11.33
N TRP A 201 -11.02 -7.63 10.11
CA TRP A 201 -12.24 -8.37 9.83
C TRP A 201 -11.99 -9.47 8.81
N LEU A 202 -12.61 -10.62 9.05
CA LEU A 202 -12.76 -11.65 8.03
C LEU A 202 -14.10 -11.43 7.34
N CYS A 203 -14.05 -11.20 6.04
CA CYS A 203 -15.22 -10.89 5.23
C CYS A 203 -15.52 -12.01 4.23
N ASP A 204 -16.78 -12.18 3.91
CA ASP A 204 -17.30 -12.99 2.80
C ASP A 204 -18.26 -12.14 1.94
N ALA A 205 -19.04 -12.77 1.06
CA ALA A 205 -19.98 -12.06 0.20
C ALA A 205 -21.07 -11.30 0.97
N ASP A 206 -21.41 -11.75 2.18
CA ASP A 206 -22.60 -11.31 2.93
C ASP A 206 -22.25 -10.42 4.13
N ALA A 207 -21.12 -10.67 4.79
CA ALA A 207 -20.76 -9.99 6.05
C ALA A 207 -19.25 -9.86 6.27
N CYS A 208 -18.88 -9.03 7.25
CA CYS A 208 -17.53 -8.92 7.79
C CYS A 208 -17.59 -9.12 9.31
N GLU A 209 -16.89 -10.12 9.81
CA GLU A 209 -16.81 -10.43 11.23
C GLU A 209 -15.45 -10.02 11.81
N PRO A 210 -15.41 -9.32 12.95
CA PRO A 210 -14.15 -8.88 13.54
C PRO A 210 -13.32 -10.06 14.03
N LEU A 211 -11.99 -10.02 13.79
CA LEU A 211 -11.07 -10.99 14.37
C LEU A 211 -10.89 -10.72 15.87
N PRO A 212 -11.03 -11.74 16.72
CA PRO A 212 -11.21 -11.56 18.16
C PRO A 212 -10.01 -10.97 18.91
N ASN A 213 -8.79 -11.21 18.41
CA ASN A 213 -7.55 -10.76 19.04
C ASN A 213 -6.84 -9.63 18.26
N ALA A 214 -7.48 -9.11 17.23
CA ALA A 214 -6.93 -7.97 16.50
C ALA A 214 -7.00 -6.69 17.35
N PRO A 215 -5.93 -5.86 17.33
CA PRO A 215 -5.99 -4.56 17.98
C PRO A 215 -7.11 -3.71 17.38
N THR A 216 -7.99 -3.18 18.20
CA THR A 216 -9.07 -2.27 17.78
C THR A 216 -8.54 -0.85 17.53
N ALA A 217 -7.38 -0.52 18.08
CA ALA A 217 -6.64 0.72 17.83
C ALA A 217 -5.16 0.49 18.12
N TYR A 218 -4.29 1.19 17.38
CA TYR A 218 -2.85 1.20 17.64
C TYR A 218 -2.48 2.35 18.56
N THR A 219 -1.68 2.06 19.59
CA THR A 219 -1.28 3.03 20.64
C THR A 219 0.17 3.49 20.52
N ASP A 220 0.93 2.88 19.62
CA ASP A 220 2.37 3.14 19.41
C ASP A 220 2.64 4.07 18.21
N GLY A 221 1.59 4.62 17.61
CA GLY A 221 1.64 5.55 16.51
C GLY A 221 1.87 4.92 15.12
N PHE A 222 2.05 3.60 15.05
CA PHE A 222 2.07 2.90 13.78
C PHE A 222 0.66 2.68 13.26
N LEU A 223 0.46 2.86 11.96
CA LEU A 223 -0.78 2.63 11.24
C LEU A 223 -0.59 1.47 10.26
N THR A 224 -1.61 0.65 10.07
CA THR A 224 -1.58 -0.44 9.08
C THR A 224 -1.87 0.13 7.70
N THR A 225 -1.07 -0.24 6.71
CA THR A 225 -1.16 0.29 5.36
C THR A 225 -1.20 -0.79 4.27
N GLY A 226 -1.11 -2.08 4.63
CA GLY A 226 -1.26 -3.17 3.67
C GLY A 226 -1.15 -4.54 4.32
N ALA A 227 -1.64 -5.56 3.61
CA ALA A 227 -1.58 -6.95 4.04
C ALA A 227 -1.45 -7.90 2.85
N ASP A 228 -0.79 -9.05 3.05
CA ASP A 228 -0.85 -10.16 2.11
C ASP A 228 -0.73 -11.50 2.85
N VAL A 229 -1.15 -12.59 2.18
CA VAL A 229 -1.20 -13.93 2.76
C VAL A 229 0.19 -14.42 3.16
N ASP A 230 0.37 -14.87 4.40
CA ASP A 230 1.54 -15.67 4.77
C ASP A 230 1.32 -17.11 4.30
N PRO A 231 2.16 -17.66 3.41
CA PRO A 231 2.05 -19.06 2.98
C PRO A 231 2.18 -20.08 4.13
N ALA A 232 2.66 -19.66 5.29
CA ALA A 232 2.72 -20.47 6.50
C ALA A 232 1.43 -20.43 7.35
N GLY A 233 0.46 -19.60 6.99
CA GLY A 233 -0.81 -19.39 7.65
C GLY A 233 -0.96 -17.99 8.26
N GLY A 234 -2.16 -17.42 8.14
CA GLY A 234 -2.42 -16.02 8.48
C GLY A 234 -1.89 -15.05 7.44
N TRP A 235 -1.40 -13.88 7.86
CA TRP A 235 -1.02 -12.79 6.95
C TRP A 235 0.25 -12.08 7.42
N PHE A 236 0.96 -11.48 6.46
CA PHE A 236 1.91 -10.41 6.72
C PHE A 236 1.18 -9.08 6.63
N ILE A 237 1.48 -8.18 7.56
CA ILE A 237 1.00 -6.79 7.52
C ILE A 237 2.17 -5.84 7.50
N VAL A 238 2.06 -4.77 6.75
CA VAL A 238 2.97 -3.63 6.80
C VAL A 238 2.31 -2.50 7.59
N GLN A 239 3.10 -1.84 8.42
CA GLN A 239 2.68 -0.70 9.21
C GLN A 239 3.70 0.42 9.07
N ARG A 240 3.23 1.66 9.00
CA ARG A 240 4.08 2.86 8.93
C ARG A 240 3.89 3.76 10.14
N LEU A 241 4.91 4.52 10.45
CA LEU A 241 4.90 5.61 11.41
C LEU A 241 5.58 6.82 10.79
N PHE A 242 4.91 7.95 10.80
CA PHE A 242 5.50 9.22 10.42
C PHE A 242 5.60 10.14 11.63
N THR A 243 6.80 10.59 11.92
CA THR A 243 7.05 11.64 12.91
C THR A 243 7.75 12.80 12.21
N PRO A 244 7.07 13.96 12.08
CA PRO A 244 7.68 15.12 11.46
C PRO A 244 9.03 15.50 12.06
N PRO A 245 9.98 16.08 11.29
CA PRO A 245 9.78 16.47 9.90
C PRO A 245 10.10 15.38 8.86
N LEU A 246 10.87 14.34 9.17
CA LEU A 246 11.39 13.38 8.18
C LEU A 246 11.57 11.96 8.73
N ASN A 247 11.07 11.66 9.92
CA ASN A 247 11.24 10.33 10.50
C ASN A 247 10.12 9.41 10.03
N MET A 248 10.30 8.83 8.84
CA MET A 248 9.43 7.80 8.31
C MET A 248 9.97 6.42 8.74
N GLN A 249 9.14 5.61 9.37
CA GLN A 249 9.46 4.25 9.77
C GLN A 249 8.44 3.28 9.19
N ALA A 250 8.87 2.04 8.95
CA ALA A 250 8.00 0.96 8.55
C ALA A 250 8.37 -0.33 9.27
N ARG A 251 7.37 -1.15 9.56
CA ARG A 251 7.57 -2.49 10.10
C ARG A 251 6.67 -3.51 9.44
N VAL A 252 7.13 -4.75 9.37
CA VAL A 252 6.35 -5.89 8.93
C VAL A 252 6.18 -6.85 10.09
N ARG A 253 4.94 -7.31 10.32
CA ARG A 253 4.56 -8.28 11.34
C ARG A 253 3.78 -9.42 10.72
N ARG A 254 3.72 -10.56 11.38
CA ARG A 254 2.71 -11.59 11.10
C ARG A 254 1.44 -11.32 11.89
N MET A 255 0.32 -11.57 11.26
CA MET A 255 -0.98 -11.67 11.91
C MET A 255 -1.45 -13.12 11.83
N ALA A 256 -1.72 -13.72 12.96
CA ALA A 256 -2.31 -15.06 13.04
C ALA A 256 -3.79 -15.03 12.58
N PRO A 257 -4.39 -16.19 12.23
CA PRO A 257 -5.79 -16.24 11.79
C PRO A 257 -6.80 -15.69 12.80
N ASP A 258 -6.45 -15.63 14.06
CA ASP A 258 -7.29 -15.05 15.13
C ASP A 258 -7.07 -13.53 15.32
N GLY A 259 -6.20 -12.91 14.55
CA GLY A 259 -5.87 -11.48 14.64
C GLY A 259 -4.67 -11.13 15.52
N THR A 260 -4.08 -12.10 16.22
CA THR A 260 -2.90 -11.87 17.07
C THR A 260 -1.69 -11.44 16.24
N LEU A 261 -1.01 -10.38 16.69
CA LEU A 261 0.18 -9.83 16.02
C LEU A 261 1.48 -10.35 16.63
N SER A 262 2.43 -10.76 15.79
CA SER A 262 3.80 -11.09 16.21
C SER A 262 4.63 -9.84 16.58
N ASP A 263 5.83 -10.04 17.12
CA ASP A 263 6.87 -9.03 17.07
C ASP A 263 7.26 -8.68 15.62
N PRO A 264 7.83 -7.48 15.37
CA PRO A 264 8.27 -7.10 14.04
C PRO A 264 9.34 -8.03 13.46
N LEU A 265 9.11 -8.56 12.26
CA LEU A 265 10.10 -9.31 11.47
C LEU A 265 11.09 -8.38 10.77
N ILE A 266 10.59 -7.24 10.32
CA ILE A 266 11.33 -6.18 9.65
C ILE A 266 10.95 -4.88 10.32
N HIS A 267 11.95 -4.07 10.68
CA HIS A 267 11.71 -2.70 11.13
C HIS A 267 12.75 -1.78 10.47
N LEU A 268 12.26 -0.85 9.67
CA LEU A 268 13.05 0.11 8.90
C LEU A 268 12.83 1.51 9.47
N ARG A 269 13.94 2.21 9.70
CA ARG A 269 13.96 3.62 10.12
C ARG A 269 15.19 4.30 9.52
N PRO A 270 15.24 5.62 9.41
CA PRO A 270 16.47 6.28 8.97
C PRO A 270 17.67 5.87 9.83
N PRO A 271 18.88 5.65 9.27
CA PRO A 271 19.28 5.92 7.89
C PRO A 271 19.07 4.74 6.89
N ALA A 272 18.36 3.68 7.24
CA ALA A 272 18.01 2.66 6.26
C ALA A 272 17.17 3.27 5.13
N SER A 273 17.16 2.60 3.97
CA SER A 273 16.23 2.93 2.90
C SER A 273 14.81 2.65 3.38
N THR A 274 14.10 3.70 3.73
CA THR A 274 12.72 3.70 4.20
C THR A 274 11.98 4.89 3.62
N ASP A 275 10.70 4.73 3.41
CA ASP A 275 9.77 5.77 2.97
C ASP A 275 8.36 5.40 3.44
N ASN A 276 7.34 5.99 2.89
CA ASN A 276 5.94 5.74 3.18
C ASN A 276 5.50 4.37 2.63
N PHE A 277 5.92 3.25 3.27
CA PHE A 277 5.54 1.93 2.80
C PHE A 277 4.06 1.66 3.05
N GLU A 278 3.34 1.36 1.98
CA GLU A 278 1.91 1.09 1.97
C GLU A 278 1.60 -0.29 1.37
N GLY A 279 2.28 -0.69 0.29
CA GLY A 279 2.06 -1.98 -0.34
C GLY A 279 2.94 -3.10 0.22
N ILE A 280 2.35 -4.29 0.35
CA ILE A 280 3.05 -5.52 0.69
C ILE A 280 2.57 -6.68 -0.19
N ALA A 281 3.54 -7.49 -0.65
CA ALA A 281 3.25 -8.75 -1.32
C ALA A 281 4.14 -9.86 -0.77
N ALA A 282 3.58 -11.05 -0.57
CA ALA A 282 4.27 -12.23 -0.06
C ALA A 282 4.21 -13.39 -1.06
N VAL A 283 5.36 -13.86 -1.49
CA VAL A 283 5.49 -14.91 -2.49
C VAL A 283 6.19 -16.13 -1.89
N PRO A 284 5.61 -17.34 -1.95
CA PRO A 284 6.27 -18.54 -1.47
C PRO A 284 7.54 -18.83 -2.28
N THR A 285 8.58 -19.25 -1.59
CA THR A 285 9.86 -19.70 -2.19
C THR A 285 10.23 -21.10 -1.70
N ALA A 286 11.22 -21.72 -2.31
CA ALA A 286 11.69 -23.04 -1.89
C ALA A 286 12.17 -23.08 -0.42
N THR A 287 12.62 -21.94 0.14
CA THR A 287 13.21 -21.86 1.48
C THR A 287 12.41 -21.05 2.49
N GLY A 288 11.26 -20.54 2.08
CA GLY A 288 10.42 -19.69 2.95
C GLY A 288 9.49 -18.77 2.16
N THR A 289 9.45 -17.50 2.50
CA THR A 289 8.60 -16.50 1.85
C THR A 289 9.44 -15.29 1.46
N ARG A 290 9.24 -14.79 0.25
CA ARG A 290 9.75 -13.48 -0.17
C ARG A 290 8.69 -12.42 0.03
N ILE A 291 9.04 -11.36 0.74
CA ILE A 291 8.21 -10.19 0.95
C ILE A 291 8.72 -9.06 0.05
N TYR A 292 7.81 -8.41 -0.66
CA TYR A 292 8.05 -7.15 -1.34
C TYR A 292 7.32 -6.04 -0.59
N LEU A 293 7.99 -4.91 -0.41
CA LEU A 293 7.41 -3.69 0.15
C LEU A 293 7.45 -2.59 -0.89
N LEU A 294 6.34 -1.91 -1.10
CA LEU A 294 6.22 -0.78 -2.00
C LEU A 294 5.89 0.47 -1.19
N SER A 295 6.60 1.58 -1.46
CA SER A 295 6.26 2.86 -0.84
C SER A 295 5.55 3.78 -1.82
N ASP A 296 4.63 4.55 -1.27
CA ASP A 296 4.02 5.71 -1.92
C ASP A 296 4.95 6.92 -1.81
N ASP A 297 5.03 7.72 -2.85
CA ASP A 297 5.77 8.98 -2.87
C ASP A 297 4.88 10.21 -2.61
N ASN A 298 3.58 10.00 -2.35
CA ASN A 298 2.60 11.06 -2.10
C ASN A 298 2.63 12.19 -3.15
N ASP A 299 3.01 11.87 -4.40
CA ASP A 299 3.30 12.86 -5.45
C ASP A 299 4.24 13.99 -4.95
N ASN A 300 5.19 13.65 -4.08
CA ASN A 300 6.08 14.57 -3.38
C ASN A 300 7.53 14.32 -3.78
N PHE A 301 8.22 15.34 -4.26
CA PHE A 301 9.61 15.25 -4.76
C PHE A 301 10.65 14.79 -3.71
N VAL A 302 10.35 14.86 -2.40
CA VAL A 302 11.26 14.40 -1.34
C VAL A 302 11.07 12.92 -1.02
N GLN A 303 9.91 12.35 -1.33
CA GLN A 303 9.60 10.93 -1.15
C GLN A 303 9.95 10.12 -2.41
N LYS A 304 9.95 8.81 -2.28
CA LYS A 304 10.38 7.92 -3.36
C LYS A 304 9.46 6.72 -3.41
N THR A 305 9.11 6.30 -4.61
CA THR A 305 8.52 4.99 -4.84
C THR A 305 9.63 3.94 -4.74
N LEU A 306 9.78 3.33 -3.57
CA LEU A 306 10.72 2.24 -3.29
C LEU A 306 10.04 0.90 -3.48
N LEU A 307 10.72 -0.06 -4.10
CA LEU A 307 10.35 -1.48 -4.09
C LEU A 307 11.49 -2.26 -3.45
N LEU A 308 11.28 -2.75 -2.22
CA LEU A 308 12.28 -3.54 -1.48
C LEU A 308 11.86 -5.00 -1.40
N ALA A 309 12.82 -5.92 -1.48
CA ALA A 309 12.61 -7.35 -1.31
C ALA A 309 13.33 -7.87 -0.07
N PHE A 310 12.66 -8.76 0.67
CA PHE A 310 13.21 -9.46 1.83
C PHE A 310 12.87 -10.95 1.73
N ASP A 311 13.79 -11.81 2.12
CA ASP A 311 13.57 -13.25 2.24
C ASP A 311 13.42 -13.61 3.71
N VAL A 312 12.31 -14.26 4.04
CA VAL A 312 11.99 -14.81 5.36
C VAL A 312 12.13 -16.33 5.28
N ARG A 313 13.11 -16.90 5.96
CA ARG A 313 13.30 -18.36 6.01
C ARG A 313 12.30 -19.00 6.95
N ARG A 314 11.92 -20.23 6.60
CA ARG A 314 11.13 -21.11 7.48
C ARG A 314 11.91 -21.56 8.69
#